data_cdb3edc7d1c7add5b05813e6ba00be6b
#
_entry.id   cdb3edc7d1c7add5b05813e6ba00be6b
#
_cell.length_a   1.000
_cell.length_b   1.000
_cell.length_c   1.000
_cell.angle_alpha   90.00
_cell.angle_beta   90.00
_cell.angle_gamma   90.00
#
_symmetry.space_group_name_H-M   'P 1'
#
loop_
_entity.id
_entity.type
_entity.pdbx_description
1 polymer ?
#
loop_
_entity_poly.entity_id
_entity_poly.type
_entity_poly.pdbx_seq_one_letter_code
_entity_poly.pdbx_strand_id
1 'polypeptide(L)' 'MDLVKIGKYIAEKRKALGLTQRQVADRLGMSDKSVSKWERGVSHS' A
#
# COMPACT_ATOMS: atom_id res chain seq x y z
N MET A 1 -5.50 -15.37 -1.20
CA MET A 1 -4.74 -14.13 -1.27
C MET A 1 -4.80 -13.42 0.06
N ASP A 2 -3.66 -12.98 0.57
CA ASP A 2 -3.62 -12.39 1.89
C ASP A 2 -3.37 -10.90 1.76
N LEU A 3 -4.36 -10.11 2.10
CA LEU A 3 -4.27 -8.64 2.00
C LEU A 3 -3.20 -8.06 2.90
N VAL A 4 -2.92 -8.71 4.01
CA VAL A 4 -1.87 -8.23 4.91
C VAL A 4 -0.50 -8.38 4.24
N LYS A 5 -0.28 -9.50 3.57
CA LYS A 5 0.98 -9.72 2.88
C LYS A 5 1.13 -8.77 1.69
N ILE A 6 0.04 -8.52 0.97
CA ILE A 6 0.04 -7.60 -0.15
C ILE A 6 0.38 -6.20 0.34
N GLY A 7 -0.23 -5.79 1.45
CA GLY A 7 0.04 -4.47 2.03
C GLY A 7 1.50 -4.31 2.44
N LYS A 8 2.07 -5.35 3.06
CA LYS A 8 3.48 -5.32 3.44
C LYS A 8 4.38 -5.24 2.21
N TYR A 9 4.04 -5.97 1.17
CA TYR A 9 4.82 -5.96 -0.06
C TYR A 9 4.81 -4.57 -0.68
N ILE A 10 3.65 -3.94 -0.74
CA ILE A 10 3.52 -2.59 -1.29
C ILE A 10 4.35 -1.60 -0.46
N ALA A 11 4.27 -1.70 0.86
CA ALA A 11 5.01 -0.81 1.74
C ALA A 11 6.53 -0.96 1.53
N GLU A 12 6.99 -2.19 1.41
CA GLU A 12 8.41 -2.44 1.20
C GLU A 12 8.89 -1.90 -0.13
N LYS A 13 8.13 -2.13 -1.18
CA LYS A 13 8.49 -1.63 -2.51
C LYS A 13 8.46 -0.11 -2.54
N ARG A 14 7.44 0.48 -1.91
CA ARG A 14 7.33 1.93 -1.83
C ARG A 14 8.57 2.54 -1.15
N LYS A 15 8.95 1.98 -0.02
CA LYS A 15 10.11 2.48 0.73
C LYS A 15 11.40 2.27 -0.03
N ALA A 16 11.54 1.12 -0.66
CA ALA A 16 12.73 0.81 -1.43
C ALA A 16 12.93 1.78 -2.59
N LEU A 17 11.83 2.26 -3.16
CA LEU A 17 11.89 3.19 -4.27
C LEU A 17 11.85 4.66 -3.80
N GLY A 18 11.73 4.89 -2.52
CA GLY A 18 11.65 6.25 -1.98
C GLY A 18 10.37 6.97 -2.34
N LEU A 19 9.27 6.23 -2.49
CA LEU A 19 8.01 6.83 -2.89
C LEU A 19 7.11 7.07 -1.69
N THR A 20 6.24 8.06 -1.82
CA THR A 20 5.20 8.28 -0.81
C THR A 20 4.01 7.39 -1.14
N GLN A 21 3.08 7.26 -0.19
CA GLN A 21 1.86 6.49 -0.42
C GLN A 21 1.09 7.06 -1.60
N ARG A 22 1.06 8.37 -1.73
CA ARG A 22 0.35 9.03 -2.82
C ARG A 22 0.98 8.71 -4.16
N GLN A 23 2.31 8.69 -4.22
CA GLN A 23 3.02 8.38 -5.45
C GLN A 23 2.73 6.94 -5.90
N VAL A 24 2.71 6.02 -4.94
CA VAL A 24 2.38 4.63 -5.24
C VAL A 24 0.92 4.53 -5.70
N ALA A 25 0.02 5.24 -5.04
CA ALA A 25 -1.39 5.23 -5.41
C ALA A 25 -1.58 5.69 -6.84
N ASP A 26 -0.88 6.74 -7.23
CA ASP A 26 -0.95 7.24 -8.60
C ASP A 26 -0.50 6.17 -9.60
N ARG A 27 0.56 5.45 -9.26
CA ARG A 27 1.07 4.42 -10.16
C ARG A 27 0.13 3.23 -10.27
N LEU A 28 -0.61 2.94 -9.21
CA LEU A 28 -1.52 1.82 -9.19
C LEU A 28 -2.93 2.20 -9.65
N GLY A 29 -3.18 3.48 -9.88
CA GLY A 29 -4.50 3.94 -10.29
C GLY A 29 -5.51 3.89 -9.16
N MET A 30 -5.07 4.10 -7.91
CA MET A 30 -5.97 4.05 -6.77
C MET A 30 -5.72 5.26 -5.88
N SER A 31 -6.50 5.43 -4.81
CA SER A 31 -6.33 6.57 -3.93
C SER A 31 -5.26 6.29 -2.90
N ASP A 32 -4.66 7.36 -2.36
CA ASP A 32 -3.66 7.22 -1.32
C ASP A 32 -4.27 6.64 -0.05
N LYS A 33 -5.55 6.86 0.18
CA LYS A 33 -6.24 6.28 1.31
C LYS A 33 -6.30 4.76 1.19
N SER A 34 -6.49 4.25 -0.02
CA SER A 34 -6.49 2.81 -0.24
C SER A 34 -5.12 2.21 0.03
N VAL A 35 -4.06 2.88 -0.40
CA VAL A 35 -2.70 2.41 -0.15
C VAL A 35 -2.43 2.40 1.36
N SER A 36 -2.80 3.46 2.05
CA SER A 36 -2.62 3.55 3.49
C SER A 36 -3.35 2.41 4.19
N LYS A 37 -4.57 2.15 3.76
CA LYS A 37 -5.37 1.10 4.33
C LYS A 37 -4.73 -0.27 4.13
N TRP A 38 -4.21 -0.53 2.94
CA TRP A 38 -3.57 -1.81 2.65
C TRP A 38 -2.28 -1.98 3.46
N GLU A 39 -1.49 -0.91 3.59
CA GLU A 39 -0.24 -0.99 4.35
C GLU A 39 -0.49 -1.27 5.82
N ARG A 40 -1.66 -0.89 6.32
CA ARG A 40 -2.01 -1.13 7.71
C ARG A 40 -2.54 -2.55 7.95
N GLY A 41 -2.70 -3.28 6.89
CA GLY A 41 -3.18 -4.65 7.03
C GLY A 41 -4.62 -4.71 7.45
N VAL A 42 -5.49 -4.01 6.78
CA VAL A 42 -6.76 -3.90 7.14
C VAL A 42 -7.53 -4.99 7.18
N SER A 43 -7.81 -5.56 7.95
CA SER A 43 -8.65 -6.50 7.89
C SER A 43 -9.57 -6.43 8.88
N HIS A 44 -10.12 -6.07 9.24
CA HIS A 44 -10.82 -6.18 10.06
C HIS A 44 -11.51 -5.80 10.67
N SER A 45 -11.97 -6.04 11.01
CA SER A 45 -12.91 -5.82 11.73
C SER A 45 -12.93 -5.46 12.85
#